data_965935c890d727c70271f18846b0ca5d
#
_entry.id   965935c890d727c70271f18846b0ca5d
#
_cell.length_a   1.000
_cell.length_b   1.000
_cell.length_c   1.000
_cell.angle_alpha   90.00
_cell.angle_beta   90.00
_cell.angle_gamma   90.00
#
_symmetry.space_group_name_H-M   'P 1'
#
loop_
_entity.id
_entity.type
_entity.pdbx_description
1 polymer ?
#
loop_
_entity_poly.entity_id
_entity_poly.type
_entity_poly.pdbx_seq_one_letter_code
_entity_poly.pdbx_strand_id
1 'polypeptide(L)'
;VPPQPEVQPINLGSKITKLAFMNRFTDAEAIALDLASIGATVEAAAIRRYKEKITVATFIDLERQDTRDGVLALESIGLLSEGRALQILDAPVEAEEAYKG
;
A
#
# COMPACT_ATOMS: atom_id res chain seq x y z
N VAL A 1 37.15 -22.10 -2.81
CA VAL A 1 36.58 -20.76 -2.62
C VAL A 1 35.44 -20.92 -1.65
N PRO A 2 35.54 -20.36 -0.44
CA PRO A 2 34.40 -20.39 0.43
C PRO A 2 33.24 -19.71 -0.31
N PRO A 3 32.04 -20.32 -0.27
CA PRO A 3 30.90 -19.67 -0.87
C PRO A 3 30.84 -18.26 -0.31
N GLN A 4 30.79 -17.29 -1.19
CA GLN A 4 30.53 -15.94 -0.74
C GLN A 4 29.31 -15.96 0.13
N PRO A 5 29.34 -15.32 1.31
CA PRO A 5 28.11 -15.17 2.06
C PRO A 5 27.11 -14.59 1.09
N GLU A 6 26.06 -15.34 0.84
CA GLU A 6 24.95 -14.79 0.09
C GLU A 6 24.64 -13.45 0.74
N VAL A 7 24.68 -12.42 -0.07
CA VAL A 7 24.18 -11.14 0.38
C VAL A 7 22.70 -11.38 0.62
N GLN A 8 22.39 -11.78 1.83
CA GLN A 8 20.99 -11.86 2.21
C GLN A 8 20.42 -10.49 2.01
N PRO A 9 19.32 -10.37 1.26
CA PRO A 9 18.67 -9.09 1.18
C PRO A 9 18.44 -8.63 2.60
N ILE A 10 18.88 -7.41 2.90
CA ILE A 10 18.61 -6.80 4.20
C ILE A 10 17.11 -6.90 4.37
N ASN A 11 16.68 -7.62 5.42
CA ASN A 11 15.28 -7.72 5.72
C ASN A 11 14.81 -6.37 6.25
N LEU A 12 14.24 -5.56 5.38
CA LEU A 12 13.71 -4.25 5.74
C LEU A 12 12.34 -4.36 6.41
N GLY A 13 11.81 -5.58 6.53
CA GLY A 13 10.51 -5.81 7.13
C GLY A 13 9.37 -5.41 6.20
N SER A 14 8.17 -5.33 6.76
CA SER A 14 6.95 -5.02 6.01
C SER A 14 6.40 -3.63 6.32
N LYS A 15 7.03 -2.89 7.22
CA LYS A 15 6.56 -1.56 7.65
C LYS A 15 7.19 -0.49 6.82
N ILE A 16 6.38 0.31 6.17
CA ILE A 16 6.82 1.43 5.33
C ILE A 16 6.19 2.72 5.80
N THR A 17 6.75 3.85 5.37
CA THR A 17 6.15 5.15 5.68
C THR A 17 4.83 5.33 4.92
N LYS A 18 3.98 6.22 5.44
CA LYS A 18 2.73 6.55 4.75
C LYS A 18 3.00 7.10 3.36
N LEU A 19 3.98 7.98 3.24
CA LEU A 19 4.34 8.55 1.94
C LEU A 19 4.80 7.46 0.96
N ALA A 20 5.62 6.52 1.43
CA ALA A 20 6.08 5.41 0.60
C ALA A 20 4.90 4.56 0.13
N PHE A 21 3.94 4.30 1.01
CA PHE A 21 2.74 3.56 0.64
C PHE A 21 1.95 4.30 -0.45
N MET A 22 1.72 5.60 -0.26
CA MET A 22 1.01 6.41 -1.25
C MET A 22 1.76 6.45 -2.58
N ASN A 23 3.09 6.48 -2.54
CA ASN A 23 3.91 6.50 -3.75
C ASN A 23 3.94 5.17 -4.50
N ARG A 24 3.46 4.10 -3.90
CA ARG A 24 3.30 2.82 -4.62
C ARG A 24 2.13 2.85 -5.59
N PHE A 25 1.22 3.82 -5.43
CA PHE A 25 0.14 4.07 -6.38
C PHE A 25 0.62 5.06 -7.44
N THR A 26 0.17 4.89 -8.66
CA THR A 26 0.41 5.92 -9.69
C THR A 26 -0.45 7.15 -9.40
N ASP A 27 -0.08 8.30 -9.98
CA ASP A 27 -0.89 9.50 -9.83
C ASP A 27 -2.31 9.30 -10.35
N ALA A 28 -2.46 8.58 -11.47
CA ALA A 28 -3.77 8.28 -12.03
C ALA A 28 -4.61 7.45 -11.06
N GLU A 29 -4.00 6.45 -10.42
CA GLU A 29 -4.67 5.63 -9.41
C GLU A 29 -5.07 6.45 -8.19
N ALA A 30 -4.18 7.32 -7.72
CA ALA A 30 -4.45 8.18 -6.57
C ALA A 30 -5.59 9.15 -6.86
N ILE A 31 -5.61 9.74 -8.05
CA ILE A 31 -6.68 10.65 -8.49
C ILE A 31 -8.01 9.90 -8.56
N ALA A 32 -8.00 8.68 -9.13
CA ALA A 32 -9.20 7.86 -9.21
C ALA A 32 -9.76 7.54 -7.82
N LEU A 33 -8.89 7.24 -6.86
CA LEU A 33 -9.26 7.03 -5.46
C LEU A 33 -9.91 8.26 -4.85
N ASP A 34 -9.31 9.42 -5.06
CA ASP A 34 -9.84 10.67 -4.52
C ASP A 34 -11.22 10.97 -5.11
N LEU A 35 -11.39 10.80 -6.41
CA LEU A 35 -12.68 11.01 -7.05
C LEU A 35 -13.73 10.02 -6.55
N ALA A 36 -13.35 8.76 -6.38
CA ALA A 36 -14.26 7.72 -5.90
C ALA A 36 -14.66 7.91 -4.43
N SER A 37 -13.85 8.65 -3.67
CA SER A 37 -14.14 8.92 -2.25
C SER A 37 -15.17 10.04 -2.05
N ILE A 38 -15.52 10.74 -3.12
CA ILE A 38 -16.49 11.85 -3.07
C ILE A 38 -17.89 11.28 -3.22
N GLY A 39 -18.82 11.75 -2.41
CA GLY A 39 -20.22 11.40 -2.53
C GLY A 39 -20.76 10.68 -1.30
N ALA A 40 -22.04 10.30 -1.37
CA ALA A 40 -22.77 9.75 -0.23
C ALA A 40 -23.00 8.24 -0.32
N THR A 41 -22.36 7.56 -1.27
CA THR A 41 -22.52 6.11 -1.38
C THR A 41 -21.73 5.39 -0.30
N VAL A 42 -22.12 4.14 -0.01
CA VAL A 42 -21.39 3.28 0.93
C VAL A 42 -19.96 3.07 0.46
N GLU A 43 -19.77 2.88 -0.84
CA GLU A 43 -18.46 2.66 -1.45
C GLU A 43 -17.57 3.91 -1.26
N ALA A 44 -18.10 5.09 -1.50
CA ALA A 44 -17.36 6.34 -1.30
C ALA A 44 -16.98 6.52 0.19
N ALA A 45 -17.91 6.23 1.09
CA ALA A 45 -17.65 6.30 2.52
C ALA A 45 -16.58 5.30 2.96
N ALA A 46 -16.59 4.09 2.41
CA ALA A 46 -15.59 3.07 2.72
C ALA A 46 -14.19 3.50 2.26
N ILE A 47 -14.09 4.11 1.08
CA ILE A 47 -12.81 4.62 0.56
C ILE A 47 -12.30 5.75 1.45
N ARG A 48 -13.18 6.70 1.82
CA ARG A 48 -12.81 7.79 2.74
C ARG A 48 -12.28 7.25 4.07
N ARG A 49 -12.97 6.26 4.63
CA ARG A 49 -12.57 5.65 5.89
C ARG A 49 -11.19 4.98 5.77
N TYR A 50 -10.94 4.29 4.68
CA TYR A 50 -9.64 3.66 4.44
C TYR A 50 -8.53 4.71 4.35
N LYS A 51 -8.77 5.80 3.62
CA LYS A 51 -7.82 6.92 3.51
C LYS A 51 -7.56 7.55 4.88
N GLU A 52 -8.59 7.72 5.70
CA GLU A 52 -8.44 8.27 7.04
C GLU A 52 -7.58 7.37 7.92
N LYS A 53 -7.77 6.06 7.85
CA LYS A 53 -6.94 5.10 8.60
C LYS A 53 -5.47 5.21 8.21
N ILE A 54 -5.19 5.37 6.92
CA ILE A 54 -3.82 5.59 6.43
C ILE A 54 -3.27 6.89 7.01
N THR A 55 -4.07 7.95 6.98
CA THR A 55 -3.65 9.28 7.44
C THR A 55 -3.28 9.30 8.92
N VAL A 56 -4.04 8.60 9.76
CA VAL A 56 -3.79 8.58 11.21
C VAL A 56 -2.77 7.54 11.65
N ALA A 57 -2.41 6.62 10.78
CA ALA A 57 -1.43 5.59 11.11
C ALA A 57 -0.03 6.19 11.27
N THR A 58 0.77 5.58 12.13
CA THR A 58 2.19 5.97 12.28
C THR A 58 3.02 5.40 11.14
N PHE A 59 2.68 4.21 10.69
CA PHE A 59 3.32 3.53 9.55
C PHE A 59 2.28 2.64 8.88
N ILE A 60 2.62 2.12 7.71
CA ILE A 60 1.78 1.16 7.00
C ILE A 60 2.49 -0.19 7.02
N ASP A 61 1.82 -1.21 7.53
CA ASP A 61 2.35 -2.57 7.54
C ASP A 61 1.72 -3.33 6.37
N LEU A 62 2.55 -3.67 5.37
CA LEU A 62 2.11 -4.35 4.16
C LEU A 62 1.59 -5.78 4.42
N GLU A 63 1.96 -6.37 5.55
CA GLU A 63 1.51 -7.71 5.93
C GLU A 63 0.23 -7.68 6.77
N ARG A 64 -0.16 -6.51 7.25
CA ARG A 64 -1.36 -6.38 8.06
C ARG A 64 -2.60 -6.67 7.21
N GLN A 65 -3.49 -7.50 7.74
CA GLN A 65 -4.64 -7.97 6.98
C GLN A 65 -5.55 -6.85 6.49
N ASP A 66 -5.83 -5.86 7.33
CA ASP A 66 -6.70 -4.76 6.93
C ASP A 66 -6.06 -3.87 5.85
N THR A 67 -4.72 -3.72 5.86
CA THR A 67 -4.01 -3.02 4.78
C THR A 67 -4.22 -3.76 3.46
N ARG A 68 -4.02 -5.08 3.48
CA ARG A 68 -4.15 -5.91 2.28
C ARG A 68 -5.58 -5.95 1.79
N ASP A 69 -6.53 -6.14 2.69
CA ASP A 69 -7.95 -6.17 2.34
C ASP A 69 -8.41 -4.87 1.70
N GLY A 70 -7.92 -3.74 2.19
CA GLY A 70 -8.24 -2.43 1.64
C GLY A 70 -7.78 -2.28 0.19
N VAL A 71 -6.53 -2.63 -0.09
CA VAL A 71 -5.98 -2.51 -1.46
C VAL A 71 -6.67 -3.51 -2.40
N LEU A 72 -6.91 -4.74 -1.94
CA LEU A 72 -7.62 -5.74 -2.72
C LEU A 72 -9.06 -5.31 -3.03
N ALA A 73 -9.73 -4.65 -2.09
CA ALA A 73 -11.06 -4.10 -2.32
C ALA A 73 -11.07 -3.03 -3.40
N LEU A 74 -10.03 -2.18 -3.45
CA LEU A 74 -9.90 -1.16 -4.50
C LEU A 74 -9.79 -1.79 -5.89
N GLU A 75 -9.06 -2.89 -6.00
CA GLU A 75 -8.99 -3.64 -7.25
C GLU A 75 -10.36 -4.26 -7.59
N SER A 76 -11.02 -4.83 -6.60
CA SER A 76 -12.32 -5.48 -6.77
C SER A 76 -13.39 -4.54 -7.32
N ILE A 77 -13.38 -3.28 -6.92
CA ILE A 77 -14.34 -2.28 -7.40
C ILE A 77 -13.88 -1.56 -8.68
N GLY A 78 -12.75 -1.96 -9.24
CA GLY A 78 -12.28 -1.45 -10.53
C GLY A 78 -11.43 -0.18 -10.47
N LEU A 79 -11.04 0.29 -9.29
CA LEU A 79 -10.16 1.46 -9.16
C LEU A 79 -8.70 1.11 -9.45
N LEU A 80 -8.34 -0.15 -9.31
CA LEU A 80 -7.04 -0.68 -9.69
C LEU A 80 -7.27 -1.74 -10.76
N SER A 81 -6.33 -1.85 -11.71
CA SER A 81 -6.39 -2.88 -12.74
C SER A 81 -6.14 -4.26 -12.12
N GLU A 82 -6.55 -5.31 -12.84
CA GLU A 82 -6.38 -6.69 -12.39
C GLU A 82 -4.91 -7.00 -12.09
N GLY A 83 -4.67 -7.54 -10.89
CA GLY A 83 -3.34 -7.89 -10.42
C GLY A 83 -2.56 -6.74 -9.80
N ARG A 84 -3.07 -5.52 -9.89
CA ARG A 84 -2.34 -4.34 -9.41
C ARG A 84 -2.21 -4.31 -7.89
N ALA A 85 -3.23 -4.78 -7.16
CA ALA A 85 -3.20 -4.79 -5.69
C ALA A 85 -1.99 -5.55 -5.16
N LEU A 86 -1.74 -6.75 -5.69
CA LEU A 86 -0.59 -7.55 -5.26
C LEU A 86 0.74 -6.91 -5.67
N GLN A 87 0.80 -6.21 -6.79
CA GLN A 87 1.99 -5.46 -7.18
C GLN A 87 2.32 -4.38 -6.15
N ILE A 88 1.30 -3.69 -5.65
CA ILE A 88 1.47 -2.65 -4.63
C ILE A 88 1.89 -3.27 -3.29
N LEU A 89 1.21 -4.34 -2.89
CA LEU A 89 1.39 -4.94 -1.56
C LEU A 89 2.65 -5.78 -1.46
N ASP A 90 3.03 -6.47 -2.52
CA ASP A 90 4.09 -7.47 -2.49
C ASP A 90 5.39 -7.01 -3.16
N ALA A 91 5.43 -5.78 -3.69
CA ALA A 91 6.68 -5.23 -4.19
C ALA A 91 7.71 -5.16 -3.04
N PRO A 92 8.98 -5.52 -3.31
CA PRO A 92 10.01 -5.47 -2.28
C PRO A 92 10.09 -4.08 -1.65
N VAL A 93 10.30 -4.03 -0.33
CA VAL A 93 10.48 -2.78 0.40
C VAL A 93 11.87 -2.22 0.11
N GLU A 94 11.91 -1.01 -0.40
CA GLU A 94 13.18 -0.30 -0.62
C GLU A 94 13.63 0.40 0.66
N ALA A 95 14.92 0.69 0.76
CA ALA A 95 15.49 1.29 1.97
C ALA A 95 14.82 2.61 2.33
N GLU A 96 14.52 3.45 1.33
CA GLU A 96 13.86 4.73 1.53
C GLU A 96 12.39 4.62 1.92
N GLU A 97 11.77 3.46 1.68
CA GLU A 97 10.39 3.21 2.08
C GLU A 97 10.26 2.76 3.53
N ALA A 98 11.29 2.10 4.04
CA ALA A 98 11.22 1.44 5.35
C ALA A 98 10.94 2.43 6.47
N TYR A 99 9.98 2.09 7.33
CA TYR A 99 9.70 2.86 8.53
C TYR A 99 10.77 2.54 9.58
N LYS A 100 11.45 3.56 10.04
CA LYS A 100 12.61 3.41 10.94
C LYS A 100 12.32 3.76 12.39
N GLY A 101 11.06 3.84 12.73
CA GLY A 101 10.62 4.07 14.08
C GLY A 101 10.77 5.44 14.58
#